data_ca308d435855fc0f8b02e8f85efeb75c
#
_entry.id   ca308d435855fc0f8b02e8f85efeb75c
#
_cell.length_a   1.000
_cell.length_b   1.000
_cell.length_c   1.000
_cell.angle_alpha   90.00
_cell.angle_beta   90.00
_cell.angle_gamma   90.00
#
_symmetry.space_group_name_H-M   'P 1'
#
loop_
_entity.id
_entity.type
_entity.pdbx_description
1 polymer ?
#
loop_
_entity_poly.entity_id
_entity_poly.type
_entity_poly.pdbx_seq_one_letter_code
_entity_poly.pdbx_strand_id
1 'polypeptide(L)'
;HADHSQDVKERFGHDPAGNLLMQDRPGPDIVAGNRLMIQGDHHYDYDAFGNLIRERRGKGHQLVTEYRYDCQHRLIGTTQPDGKTASYRYDPFGRRISKTVDEKTTEFFWQGDKLIAEHHADRHRSYIYEPDSFRPLALLEGFGPSESKAFHYQLDHLGTPQELTAPDGEIVWCAHYRAYGQVARLDINKVDNPLRFQGQYFDQESGLHYNHHRYYNPDSGRYLTPDPVKLAGGINAYQYVPNPTGWVDPLGLSSKPANCPSGVCSAIVPGGGLRAHESAGGHLIERHVGRTREQLAERLRQEPHIPTASTFSDLATAESIISKVLAENQTKINNFLNSNDSQVVIIQTTQEPVGMSLKRGSQTTAPGKEIYLVIRKNERMPDGYIIHTGYPNP
;
A
#
# COMPACT_ATOMS: atom_id res chain seq x y z
N HIS A 1 14.66 30.41 -12.19
CA HIS A 1 14.62 29.11 -12.88
C HIS A 1 15.67 28.22 -12.23
N ALA A 2 15.25 27.39 -11.25
CA ALA A 2 16.07 26.30 -10.76
C ALA A 2 15.95 25.16 -11.77
N ASP A 3 17.09 24.66 -12.23
CA ASP A 3 17.20 23.53 -13.13
C ASP A 3 16.76 22.25 -12.38
N HIS A 4 15.59 21.71 -12.73
CA HIS A 4 14.97 20.53 -12.11
C HIS A 4 15.38 19.20 -12.76
N SER A 5 16.52 19.14 -13.45
CA SER A 5 16.92 18.00 -14.26
C SER A 5 17.83 16.98 -13.57
N GLN A 6 17.57 16.59 -12.32
CA GLN A 6 18.09 15.34 -11.77
C GLN A 6 16.93 14.43 -11.34
N ASP A 7 16.16 13.98 -12.30
CA ASP A 7 15.25 12.86 -12.12
C ASP A 7 16.06 11.62 -11.76
N VAL A 8 15.98 11.21 -10.50
CA VAL A 8 16.55 9.93 -10.04
C VAL A 8 15.72 8.83 -10.69
N LYS A 9 16.24 8.23 -11.75
CA LYS A 9 15.61 7.07 -12.40
C LYS A 9 15.83 5.85 -11.52
N GLU A 10 14.79 5.36 -10.89
CA GLU A 10 14.80 4.12 -10.14
C GLU A 10 14.38 2.95 -11.05
N ARG A 11 15.04 1.80 -10.87
CA ARG A 11 14.69 0.56 -11.58
C ARG A 11 14.40 -0.53 -10.57
N PHE A 12 13.23 -1.14 -10.68
CA PHE A 12 12.77 -2.20 -9.82
C PHE A 12 12.59 -3.49 -10.60
N GLY A 13 12.98 -4.61 -10.00
CA GLY A 13 12.57 -5.94 -10.41
C GLY A 13 11.70 -6.57 -9.32
N HIS A 14 10.90 -7.54 -9.69
CA HIS A 14 10.15 -8.35 -8.73
C HIS A 14 10.31 -9.82 -9.10
N ASP A 15 10.43 -10.67 -8.10
CA ASP A 15 10.33 -12.10 -8.31
C ASP A 15 8.85 -12.51 -8.55
N PRO A 16 8.55 -13.77 -8.93
CA PRO A 16 7.19 -14.23 -9.12
C PRO A 16 6.28 -14.16 -7.88
N ALA A 17 6.85 -14.05 -6.69
CA ALA A 17 6.13 -13.85 -5.43
C ALA A 17 5.91 -12.38 -5.08
N GLY A 18 6.33 -11.44 -5.95
CA GLY A 18 6.22 -10.00 -5.75
C GLY A 18 7.25 -9.43 -4.76
N ASN A 19 8.34 -10.15 -4.47
CA ASN A 19 9.42 -9.59 -3.67
C ASN A 19 10.19 -8.57 -4.48
N LEU A 20 10.39 -7.39 -3.89
CA LEU A 20 11.15 -6.31 -4.50
C LEU A 20 12.63 -6.69 -4.57
N LEU A 21 13.22 -6.56 -5.76
CA LEU A 21 14.64 -6.74 -6.04
C LEU A 21 15.21 -5.39 -6.50
N MET A 22 16.19 -4.88 -5.76
CA MET A 22 16.80 -3.57 -6.01
C MET A 22 17.89 -3.70 -7.08
N GLN A 23 17.59 -3.32 -8.33
CA GLN A 23 18.52 -3.45 -9.46
C GLN A 23 19.62 -2.38 -9.50
N ASP A 24 19.48 -1.30 -8.75
CA ASP A 24 20.41 -0.17 -8.69
C ASP A 24 21.41 -0.24 -7.52
N ARG A 25 21.34 -1.28 -6.71
CA ARG A 25 22.30 -1.54 -5.61
C ARG A 25 23.31 -2.61 -5.98
N PRO A 26 24.60 -2.44 -5.64
CA PRO A 26 25.59 -3.47 -5.84
C PRO A 26 25.39 -4.62 -4.84
N GLY A 27 25.56 -5.86 -5.30
CA GLY A 27 25.48 -7.07 -4.48
C GLY A 27 24.24 -7.93 -4.76
N PRO A 28 24.14 -9.10 -4.15
CA PRO A 28 23.05 -10.03 -4.36
C PRO A 28 21.79 -9.62 -3.58
N ASP A 29 20.62 -9.86 -4.16
CA ASP A 29 19.35 -9.94 -3.44
C ASP A 29 18.97 -11.41 -3.28
N ILE A 30 18.91 -11.90 -2.04
CA ILE A 30 18.54 -13.28 -1.72
C ILE A 30 17.26 -13.28 -0.89
N VAL A 31 16.21 -13.92 -1.42
CA VAL A 31 14.91 -14.10 -0.78
C VAL A 31 14.63 -15.59 -0.60
N ALA A 32 14.25 -16.01 0.60
CA ALA A 32 13.86 -17.39 0.90
C ALA A 32 12.54 -17.42 1.68
N GLY A 33 11.49 -18.03 1.11
CA GLY A 33 10.15 -18.07 1.72
C GLY A 33 9.57 -16.67 1.96
N ASN A 34 9.74 -15.77 1.00
CA ASN A 34 9.39 -14.34 1.08
C ASN A 34 10.18 -13.53 2.13
N ARG A 35 11.12 -14.11 2.87
CA ARG A 35 12.04 -13.38 3.76
C ARG A 35 13.23 -12.89 2.97
N LEU A 36 13.54 -11.61 3.08
CA LEU A 36 14.76 -11.03 2.51
C LEU A 36 15.94 -11.44 3.40
N MET A 37 16.83 -12.29 2.90
CA MET A 37 17.99 -12.78 3.65
C MET A 37 19.23 -11.92 3.44
N ILE A 38 19.42 -11.43 2.22
CA ILE A 38 20.55 -10.56 1.83
C ILE A 38 20.03 -9.52 0.84
N GLN A 39 20.48 -8.27 1.00
CA GLN A 39 20.31 -7.21 0.02
C GLN A 39 21.57 -6.35 0.01
N GLY A 40 22.37 -6.46 -1.03
CA GLY A 40 23.68 -5.82 -1.09
C GLY A 40 24.61 -6.31 0.02
N ASP A 41 25.02 -5.42 0.93
CA ASP A 41 25.82 -5.74 2.13
C ASP A 41 24.98 -5.96 3.40
N HIS A 42 23.66 -5.87 3.30
CA HIS A 42 22.74 -6.08 4.41
C HIS A 42 22.37 -7.56 4.53
N HIS A 43 22.49 -8.11 5.73
CA HIS A 43 22.11 -9.47 6.09
C HIS A 43 21.04 -9.45 7.17
N TYR A 44 19.99 -10.23 7.00
CA TYR A 44 18.78 -10.21 7.81
C TYR A 44 18.54 -11.55 8.48
N ASP A 45 18.37 -11.55 9.81
CA ASP A 45 18.05 -12.73 10.61
C ASP A 45 16.61 -12.63 11.13
N TYR A 46 15.88 -13.74 11.07
CA TYR A 46 14.47 -13.82 11.48
C TYR A 46 14.29 -14.84 12.60
N ASP A 47 13.28 -14.59 13.47
CA ASP A 47 12.84 -15.58 14.45
C ASP A 47 12.00 -16.71 13.79
N ALA A 48 11.57 -17.68 14.61
CA ALA A 48 10.76 -18.80 14.14
C ALA A 48 9.38 -18.36 13.59
N PHE A 49 8.89 -17.19 13.98
CA PHE A 49 7.61 -16.63 13.52
C PHE A 49 7.76 -15.78 12.25
N GLY A 50 8.99 -15.50 11.84
CA GLY A 50 9.30 -14.67 10.67
C GLY A 50 9.45 -13.18 10.98
N ASN A 51 9.54 -12.78 12.23
CA ASN A 51 9.86 -11.39 12.58
C ASN A 51 11.36 -11.14 12.34
N LEU A 52 11.70 -10.01 11.72
CA LEU A 52 13.10 -9.59 11.56
C LEU A 52 13.67 -9.21 12.92
N ILE A 53 14.63 -9.98 13.43
CA ILE A 53 15.21 -9.75 14.76
C ILE A 53 16.58 -9.07 14.70
N ARG A 54 17.25 -9.14 13.55
CA ARG A 54 18.59 -8.54 13.42
C ARG A 54 18.88 -8.19 11.96
N GLU A 55 19.50 -7.02 11.77
CA GLU A 55 20.12 -6.59 10.54
C GLU A 55 21.61 -6.38 10.78
N ARG A 56 22.45 -6.90 9.89
CA ARG A 56 23.92 -6.80 9.96
C ARG A 56 24.44 -6.25 8.64
N ARG A 57 25.32 -5.27 8.70
CA ARG A 57 25.91 -4.63 7.50
C ARG A 57 27.33 -4.14 7.74
N GLY A 58 27.97 -3.68 6.68
CA GLY A 58 29.33 -3.15 6.69
C GLY A 58 30.41 -4.25 6.76
N LYS A 59 31.66 -3.83 6.76
CA LYS A 59 32.81 -4.73 6.75
C LYS A 59 32.81 -5.64 7.98
N GLY A 60 32.75 -6.96 7.74
CA GLY A 60 32.69 -7.96 8.82
C GLY A 60 31.37 -7.95 9.59
N HIS A 61 30.31 -7.40 9.04
CA HIS A 61 28.96 -7.32 9.65
C HIS A 61 28.93 -6.67 11.04
N GLN A 62 29.79 -5.66 11.28
CA GLN A 62 29.95 -5.03 12.59
C GLN A 62 28.85 -4.03 12.93
N LEU A 63 28.15 -3.50 11.92
CA LEU A 63 27.01 -2.60 12.14
C LEU A 63 25.76 -3.47 12.33
N VAL A 64 25.35 -3.65 13.58
CA VAL A 64 24.24 -4.52 13.96
C VAL A 64 23.11 -3.67 14.50
N THR A 65 21.90 -3.84 13.90
CA THR A 65 20.64 -3.36 14.45
C THR A 65 19.84 -4.55 14.96
N GLU A 66 19.35 -4.47 16.19
CA GLU A 66 18.51 -5.51 16.79
C GLU A 66 17.10 -5.02 17.02
N TYR A 67 16.12 -5.93 16.83
CA TYR A 67 14.70 -5.70 16.98
C TYR A 67 14.11 -6.68 17.98
N ARG A 68 13.27 -6.19 18.91
CA ARG A 68 12.61 -7.01 19.94
C ARG A 68 11.11 -6.89 19.82
N TYR A 69 10.41 -8.02 19.94
CA TYR A 69 8.97 -8.12 19.79
C TYR A 69 8.31 -8.68 21.04
N ASP A 70 7.03 -8.33 21.24
CA ASP A 70 6.18 -8.97 22.23
C ASP A 70 5.52 -10.25 21.68
N CYS A 71 4.68 -10.90 22.50
CA CYS A 71 3.97 -12.12 22.11
C CYS A 71 2.89 -11.91 21.02
N GLN A 72 2.56 -10.67 20.68
CA GLN A 72 1.67 -10.30 19.58
C GLN A 72 2.44 -9.84 18.33
N HIS A 73 3.76 -10.07 18.29
CA HIS A 73 4.67 -9.68 17.18
C HIS A 73 4.75 -8.16 16.95
N ARG A 74 4.42 -7.34 17.96
CA ARG A 74 4.59 -5.88 17.89
C ARG A 74 6.01 -5.53 18.31
N LEU A 75 6.65 -4.62 17.58
CA LEU A 75 8.01 -4.15 17.88
C LEU A 75 7.99 -3.35 19.19
N ILE A 76 8.66 -3.86 20.23
CA ILE A 76 8.75 -3.22 21.54
C ILE A 76 10.08 -2.54 21.80
N GLY A 77 11.06 -2.71 20.92
CA GLY A 77 12.34 -2.02 21.06
C GLY A 77 13.32 -2.29 19.94
N THR A 78 14.25 -1.36 19.77
CA THR A 78 15.37 -1.45 18.85
C THR A 78 16.67 -1.10 19.56
N THR A 79 17.78 -1.70 19.09
CA THR A 79 19.15 -1.30 19.46
C THR A 79 19.92 -1.01 18.18
N GLN A 80 20.44 0.21 18.06
CA GLN A 80 21.18 0.66 16.89
C GLN A 80 22.67 0.31 16.97
N PRO A 81 23.44 0.32 15.86
CA PRO A 81 24.87 0.00 15.86
C PRO A 81 25.71 0.93 16.74
N ASP A 82 25.25 2.16 17.00
CA ASP A 82 25.90 3.13 17.89
C ASP A 82 25.53 2.94 19.38
N GLY A 83 24.74 1.91 19.69
CA GLY A 83 24.29 1.57 21.04
C GLY A 83 23.02 2.31 21.49
N LYS A 84 22.49 3.23 20.67
CA LYS A 84 21.22 3.88 20.97
C LYS A 84 20.08 2.88 21.02
N THR A 85 19.18 3.09 21.99
CA THR A 85 18.02 2.22 22.17
C THR A 85 16.73 3.01 22.04
N ALA A 86 15.73 2.35 21.50
CA ALA A 86 14.35 2.84 21.53
C ALA A 86 13.43 1.77 22.13
N SER A 87 12.38 2.21 22.80
CA SER A 87 11.33 1.33 23.30
C SER A 87 9.95 1.88 22.95
N TYR A 88 9.00 0.95 22.69
CA TYR A 88 7.66 1.27 22.23
C TYR A 88 6.61 0.60 23.09
N ARG A 89 5.52 1.31 23.41
CA ARG A 89 4.39 0.78 24.19
C ARG A 89 3.10 0.93 23.39
N TYR A 90 2.21 -0.02 23.59
CA TYR A 90 0.95 -0.14 22.86
C TYR A 90 -0.25 -0.24 23.78
N ASP A 91 -1.38 0.22 23.32
CA ASP A 91 -2.68 -0.03 23.96
C ASP A 91 -3.22 -1.44 23.58
N PRO A 92 -4.36 -1.87 24.18
CA PRO A 92 -4.97 -3.15 23.85
C PRO A 92 -5.43 -3.30 22.38
N PHE A 93 -5.61 -2.19 21.65
CA PHE A 93 -5.98 -2.19 20.23
C PHE A 93 -4.78 -2.25 19.30
N GLY A 94 -3.54 -2.32 19.84
CA GLY A 94 -2.31 -2.39 19.06
C GLY A 94 -1.78 -1.04 18.61
N ARG A 95 -2.38 0.09 19.03
CA ARG A 95 -1.91 1.43 18.70
C ARG A 95 -0.76 1.83 19.60
N ARG A 96 0.31 2.36 19.03
CA ARG A 96 1.47 2.82 19.78
C ARG A 96 1.10 4.07 20.59
N ILE A 97 1.15 3.97 21.92
CA ILE A 97 0.82 5.08 22.82
C ILE A 97 2.04 5.83 23.31
N SER A 98 3.24 5.24 23.23
CA SER A 98 4.48 5.97 23.53
C SER A 98 5.68 5.37 22.83
N LYS A 99 6.69 6.22 22.59
CA LYS A 99 8.07 5.81 22.29
C LYS A 99 9.03 6.53 23.21
N THR A 100 10.07 5.83 23.64
CA THR A 100 11.16 6.41 24.44
C THR A 100 12.47 6.17 23.72
N VAL A 101 13.22 7.23 23.44
CA VAL A 101 14.52 7.21 22.79
C VAL A 101 15.48 7.99 23.69
N ASP A 102 16.57 7.36 24.14
CA ASP A 102 17.56 7.99 25.02
C ASP A 102 16.89 8.76 26.18
N GLU A 103 16.00 8.09 26.91
CA GLU A 103 15.21 8.60 28.07
C GLU A 103 14.15 9.67 27.72
N LYS A 104 14.06 10.12 26.47
CA LYS A 104 13.05 11.09 26.03
C LYS A 104 11.82 10.36 25.51
N THR A 105 10.68 10.63 26.14
CA THR A 105 9.41 10.00 25.78
C THR A 105 8.55 10.92 24.90
N THR A 106 7.99 10.36 23.84
CA THR A 106 6.92 10.95 23.05
C THR A 106 5.66 10.12 23.29
N GLU A 107 4.57 10.76 23.64
CA GLU A 107 3.24 10.16 23.82
C GLU A 107 2.39 10.39 22.57
N PHE A 108 1.54 9.41 22.21
CA PHE A 108 0.71 9.43 21.02
C PHE A 108 -0.77 9.29 21.37
N PHE A 109 -1.61 10.09 20.71
CA PHE A 109 -3.06 10.13 20.93
C PHE A 109 -3.80 9.76 19.66
N TRP A 110 -4.82 8.92 19.79
CA TRP A 110 -5.50 8.27 18.67
C TRP A 110 -7.00 8.54 18.68
N GLN A 111 -7.57 8.68 17.49
CA GLN A 111 -9.00 8.64 17.25
C GLN A 111 -9.29 7.49 16.27
N GLY A 112 -9.86 6.38 16.75
CA GLY A 112 -9.89 5.15 15.98
C GLY A 112 -8.49 4.73 15.58
N ASP A 113 -8.25 4.56 14.29
CA ASP A 113 -6.94 4.17 13.74
C ASP A 113 -6.09 5.36 13.28
N LYS A 114 -6.54 6.61 13.52
CA LYS A 114 -5.81 7.81 13.13
C LYS A 114 -5.00 8.35 14.30
N LEU A 115 -3.71 8.61 14.09
CA LEU A 115 -2.87 9.38 15.00
C LEU A 115 -3.27 10.85 14.91
N ILE A 116 -3.92 11.38 15.96
CA ILE A 116 -4.41 12.76 15.95
C ILE A 116 -3.52 13.74 16.69
N ALA A 117 -2.67 13.27 17.60
CA ALA A 117 -1.74 14.15 18.31
C ALA A 117 -0.52 13.40 18.86
N GLU A 118 0.52 14.15 19.15
CA GLU A 118 1.68 13.71 19.91
C GLU A 118 2.15 14.79 20.89
N HIS A 119 2.74 14.33 21.98
CA HIS A 119 3.34 15.17 23.01
C HIS A 119 4.78 14.75 23.29
N HIS A 120 5.71 15.68 23.23
CA HIS A 120 7.12 15.47 23.56
C HIS A 120 7.67 16.65 24.34
N ALA A 121 8.05 16.43 25.59
CA ALA A 121 8.48 17.49 26.52
C ALA A 121 7.41 18.59 26.66
N ASP A 122 7.69 19.79 26.17
CA ASP A 122 6.80 20.95 26.16
C ASP A 122 6.12 21.18 24.79
N ARG A 123 6.46 20.36 23.78
CA ARG A 123 5.93 20.46 22.41
C ARG A 123 4.72 19.58 22.23
N HIS A 124 3.63 20.17 21.75
CA HIS A 124 2.39 19.50 21.38
C HIS A 124 2.19 19.63 19.88
N ARG A 125 1.78 18.53 19.21
CA ARG A 125 1.39 18.50 17.82
C ARG A 125 0.02 17.88 17.67
N SER A 126 -0.79 18.44 16.79
CA SER A 126 -2.06 17.84 16.38
C SER A 126 -2.12 17.75 14.87
N TYR A 127 -2.59 16.60 14.39
CA TYR A 127 -2.71 16.28 12.97
C TYR A 127 -4.18 16.31 12.57
N ILE A 128 -4.52 17.14 11.60
CA ILE A 128 -5.87 17.27 11.05
C ILE A 128 -5.87 16.56 9.69
N TYR A 129 -6.85 15.68 9.49
CA TYR A 129 -6.99 14.88 8.28
C TYR A 129 -8.25 15.24 7.50
N GLU A 130 -8.26 14.96 6.19
CA GLU A 130 -9.48 14.93 5.40
C GLU A 130 -10.50 13.96 6.04
N PRO A 131 -11.81 14.27 5.99
CA PRO A 131 -12.86 13.36 6.47
C PRO A 131 -12.68 11.96 5.88
N ASP A 132 -12.85 10.93 6.72
CA ASP A 132 -12.77 9.52 6.35
C ASP A 132 -11.50 9.10 5.57
N SER A 133 -10.40 9.82 5.73
CA SER A 133 -9.15 9.64 5.00
C SER A 133 -7.95 9.68 5.95
N PHE A 134 -6.82 9.10 5.54
CA PHE A 134 -5.51 9.26 6.17
C PHE A 134 -4.66 10.37 5.50
N ARG A 135 -5.28 11.21 4.66
CA ARG A 135 -4.62 12.33 4.00
C ARG A 135 -4.55 13.51 4.97
N PRO A 136 -3.36 13.98 5.39
CA PRO A 136 -3.26 15.09 6.32
C PRO A 136 -3.58 16.43 5.62
N LEU A 137 -4.32 17.31 6.31
CA LEU A 137 -4.64 18.67 5.87
C LEU A 137 -3.74 19.69 6.55
N ALA A 138 -3.58 19.58 7.87
CA ALA A 138 -2.82 20.55 8.65
C ALA A 138 -2.12 19.90 9.84
N LEU A 139 -1.00 20.49 10.21
CA LEU A 139 -0.28 20.30 11.46
C LEU A 139 -0.48 21.54 12.33
N LEU A 140 -0.95 21.34 13.56
CA LEU A 140 -0.90 22.37 14.60
C LEU A 140 0.26 22.04 15.53
N GLU A 141 1.21 22.95 15.68
CA GLU A 141 2.35 22.79 16.59
C GLU A 141 2.37 23.92 17.61
N GLY A 142 2.49 23.57 18.88
CA GLY A 142 2.54 24.53 19.99
C GLY A 142 3.52 24.12 21.07
N PHE A 143 3.93 25.11 21.85
CA PHE A 143 4.76 24.97 23.06
C PHE A 143 3.93 25.50 24.24
N GLY A 144 3.39 24.60 25.07
CA GLY A 144 2.47 24.94 26.14
C GLY A 144 1.01 25.20 25.67
N PRO A 145 0.12 25.63 26.59
CA PRO A 145 -1.34 25.59 26.35
C PRO A 145 -1.89 26.74 25.50
N SER A 146 -1.13 27.78 25.18
CA SER A 146 -1.67 29.04 24.65
C SER A 146 -1.11 29.48 23.29
N GLU A 147 -0.12 28.83 22.75
CA GLU A 147 0.49 29.21 21.47
C GLU A 147 0.58 28.02 20.53
N SER A 148 -0.19 28.03 19.46
CA SER A 148 -0.07 27.07 18.37
C SER A 148 0.08 27.77 17.04
N LYS A 149 0.93 27.20 16.18
CA LYS A 149 1.10 27.58 14.77
C LYS A 149 0.48 26.51 13.89
N ALA A 150 -0.25 26.93 12.88
CA ALA A 150 -0.81 26.05 11.88
C ALA A 150 0.11 25.98 10.67
N PHE A 151 0.29 24.76 10.13
CA PHE A 151 1.00 24.51 8.89
C PHE A 151 0.12 23.66 7.99
N HIS A 152 0.09 23.94 6.69
CA HIS A 152 -0.75 23.26 5.73
C HIS A 152 0.06 22.26 4.93
N TYR A 153 -0.45 21.03 4.79
CA TYR A 153 0.18 19.99 3.99
C TYR A 153 -0.12 20.19 2.51
N GLN A 154 0.93 20.16 1.69
CA GLN A 154 0.83 19.98 0.24
C GLN A 154 1.19 18.53 -0.06
N LEU A 155 0.27 17.82 -0.70
CA LEU A 155 0.34 16.37 -0.88
C LEU A 155 0.51 16.02 -2.35
N ASP A 156 1.16 14.87 -2.60
CA ASP A 156 1.10 14.25 -3.91
C ASP A 156 -0.25 13.51 -4.13
N HIS A 157 -0.36 12.84 -5.25
CA HIS A 157 -1.55 12.05 -5.60
C HIS A 157 -1.80 10.85 -4.67
N LEU A 158 -0.77 10.33 -3.99
CA LEU A 158 -0.89 9.26 -2.99
C LEU A 158 -1.35 9.79 -1.63
N GLY A 159 -1.36 11.11 -1.42
CA GLY A 159 -1.58 11.73 -0.12
C GLY A 159 -0.32 11.79 0.74
N THR A 160 0.86 11.69 0.11
CA THR A 160 2.15 11.82 0.80
C THR A 160 2.53 13.28 0.92
N PRO A 161 2.92 13.78 2.11
CA PRO A 161 3.39 15.15 2.29
C PRO A 161 4.63 15.44 1.43
N GLN A 162 4.54 16.47 0.57
CA GLN A 162 5.66 17.00 -0.21
C GLN A 162 6.20 18.27 0.42
N GLU A 163 5.29 19.13 0.93
CA GLU A 163 5.62 20.37 1.58
C GLU A 163 4.74 20.65 2.79
N LEU A 164 5.26 21.42 3.76
CA LEU A 164 4.49 22.14 4.76
C LEU A 164 4.63 23.64 4.52
N THR A 165 3.50 24.34 4.47
CA THR A 165 3.46 25.79 4.30
C THR A 165 2.88 26.47 5.54
N ALA A 166 3.53 27.54 5.99
CA ALA A 166 3.03 28.43 7.02
C ALA A 166 1.85 29.28 6.49
N PRO A 167 1.05 29.94 7.36
CA PRO A 167 -0.11 30.77 6.93
C PRO A 167 0.24 31.93 6.01
N ASP A 168 1.48 32.42 6.06
CA ASP A 168 2.01 33.48 5.18
C ASP A 168 2.50 32.96 3.83
N GLY A 169 2.43 31.65 3.61
CA GLY A 169 2.86 30.98 2.38
C GLY A 169 4.34 30.55 2.39
N GLU A 170 5.08 30.77 3.48
CA GLU A 170 6.46 30.29 3.59
C GLU A 170 6.48 28.75 3.61
N ILE A 171 7.34 28.11 2.77
CA ILE A 171 7.60 26.68 2.83
C ILE A 171 8.55 26.43 4.01
N VAL A 172 8.10 25.69 5.01
CA VAL A 172 8.86 25.39 6.23
C VAL A 172 9.41 23.97 6.27
N TRP A 173 8.89 23.09 5.41
CA TRP A 173 9.41 21.75 5.18
C TRP A 173 9.15 21.35 3.73
N CYS A 174 10.14 20.70 3.08
CA CYS A 174 10.02 20.21 1.72
C CYS A 174 10.90 18.97 1.54
N ALA A 175 10.30 17.87 1.04
CA ALA A 175 10.99 16.60 0.81
C ALA A 175 10.63 15.98 -0.54
N HIS A 176 11.61 15.29 -1.13
CA HIS A 176 11.45 14.45 -2.31
C HIS A 176 11.63 12.99 -1.93
N TYR A 177 10.77 12.13 -2.46
CA TYR A 177 10.74 10.71 -2.11
C TYR A 177 11.21 9.82 -3.25
N ARG A 178 11.79 8.69 -2.88
CA ARG A 178 11.88 7.51 -3.75
C ARG A 178 10.55 6.79 -3.79
N ALA A 179 10.35 5.95 -4.81
CA ALA A 179 9.07 5.28 -5.05
C ALA A 179 8.56 4.46 -3.85
N TYR A 180 9.46 3.89 -3.04
CA TYR A 180 9.12 3.14 -1.82
C TYR A 180 9.13 3.98 -0.53
N GLY A 181 9.07 5.32 -0.65
CA GLY A 181 8.84 6.21 0.49
C GLY A 181 10.09 6.64 1.27
N GLN A 182 11.28 6.21 0.87
CA GLN A 182 12.53 6.77 1.40
C GLN A 182 12.63 8.23 0.98
N VAL A 183 12.96 9.14 1.91
CA VAL A 183 13.27 10.52 1.59
C VAL A 183 14.61 10.56 0.83
N ALA A 184 14.56 10.89 -0.44
CA ALA A 184 15.74 11.01 -1.29
C ALA A 184 16.48 12.32 -1.03
N ARG A 185 15.73 13.41 -0.77
CA ARG A 185 16.27 14.73 -0.51
C ARG A 185 15.32 15.53 0.39
N LEU A 186 15.86 16.20 1.36
CA LEU A 186 15.17 17.12 2.26
C LEU A 186 15.69 18.53 2.01
N ASP A 187 14.93 19.35 1.27
CA ASP A 187 15.36 20.67 0.85
C ASP A 187 15.18 21.72 1.94
N ILE A 188 14.08 21.62 2.69
CA ILE A 188 13.75 22.55 3.76
C ILE A 188 13.29 21.73 4.97
N ASN A 189 13.83 22.06 6.16
CA ASN A 189 13.48 21.39 7.42
C ASN A 189 13.50 22.38 8.59
N LYS A 190 12.68 23.44 8.53
CA LYS A 190 12.50 24.41 9.62
C LYS A 190 11.49 23.90 10.66
N VAL A 191 10.52 23.10 10.21
CA VAL A 191 9.54 22.40 11.04
C VAL A 191 9.65 20.91 10.69
N ASP A 192 9.94 20.09 11.69
CA ASP A 192 10.05 18.65 11.49
C ASP A 192 8.70 18.01 11.16
N ASN A 193 8.68 17.12 10.17
CA ASN A 193 7.48 16.40 9.73
C ASN A 193 7.71 14.88 9.77
N PRO A 194 7.06 14.15 10.69
CA PRO A 194 7.20 12.69 10.76
C PRO A 194 6.26 11.93 9.84
N LEU A 195 5.21 12.56 9.26
CA LEU A 195 4.27 11.84 8.41
C LEU A 195 4.93 11.45 7.07
N ARG A 196 4.60 10.24 6.59
CA ARG A 196 5.10 9.65 5.34
C ARG A 196 3.92 9.23 4.46
N PHE A 197 3.92 8.04 3.90
CA PHE A 197 2.73 7.51 3.22
C PHE A 197 1.53 7.50 4.16
N GLN A 198 0.33 7.45 3.62
CA GLN A 198 -0.89 7.43 4.44
C GLN A 198 -0.79 6.40 5.58
N GLY A 199 -1.01 6.85 6.82
CA GLY A 199 -0.91 6.03 8.03
C GLY A 199 0.49 5.79 8.56
N GLN A 200 1.55 6.28 7.90
CA GLN A 200 2.94 6.09 8.31
C GLN A 200 3.50 7.27 9.13
N TYR A 201 4.22 6.93 10.17
CA TYR A 201 4.96 7.85 11.03
C TYR A 201 6.45 7.46 11.02
N PHE A 202 7.33 8.36 10.63
CA PHE A 202 8.77 8.16 10.57
C PHE A 202 9.41 8.21 11.94
N ASP A 203 10.13 7.16 12.29
CA ASP A 203 10.92 7.07 13.50
C ASP A 203 12.38 7.31 13.16
N GLN A 204 12.86 8.54 13.46
CA GLN A 204 14.20 9.00 13.11
C GLN A 204 15.31 8.13 13.72
N GLU A 205 15.08 7.60 14.91
CA GLU A 205 16.03 6.75 15.63
C GLU A 205 16.31 5.40 14.94
N SER A 206 15.34 4.88 14.23
CA SER A 206 15.45 3.57 13.57
C SER A 206 15.48 3.64 12.03
N GLY A 207 15.08 4.78 11.46
CA GLY A 207 14.87 4.92 10.01
C GLY A 207 13.63 4.21 9.49
N LEU A 208 12.82 3.61 10.38
CA LEU A 208 11.61 2.87 10.04
C LEU A 208 10.38 3.78 10.02
N HIS A 209 9.34 3.33 9.34
CA HIS A 209 8.02 3.94 9.43
C HIS A 209 7.10 3.05 10.29
N TYR A 210 6.62 3.59 11.41
CA TYR A 210 5.53 2.94 12.15
C TYR A 210 4.24 3.06 11.33
N ASN A 211 3.64 1.95 10.98
CA ASN A 211 2.44 1.85 10.15
C ASN A 211 1.36 1.03 10.88
N HIS A 212 0.89 1.54 12.02
CA HIS A 212 -0.10 0.97 12.92
C HIS A 212 0.23 -0.48 13.35
N HIS A 213 -0.15 -1.48 12.56
CA HIS A 213 0.05 -2.90 12.93
C HIS A 213 1.44 -3.44 12.61
N ARG A 214 2.21 -2.76 11.76
CA ARG A 214 3.55 -3.20 11.33
C ARG A 214 4.54 -2.03 11.26
N TYR A 215 5.82 -2.37 11.22
CA TYR A 215 6.87 -1.43 10.90
C TYR A 215 7.36 -1.67 9.47
N TYR A 216 7.42 -0.59 8.71
CA TYR A 216 7.84 -0.57 7.33
C TYR A 216 9.27 -0.05 7.22
N ASN A 217 10.10 -0.74 6.46
CA ASN A 217 11.45 -0.30 6.13
C ASN A 217 11.45 0.28 4.69
N PRO A 218 11.59 1.62 4.53
CA PRO A 218 11.56 2.26 3.22
C PRO A 218 12.80 1.94 2.38
N ASP A 219 13.91 1.51 3.00
CA ASP A 219 15.14 1.14 2.29
C ASP A 219 14.99 -0.19 1.54
N SER A 220 14.28 -1.15 2.12
CA SER A 220 14.02 -2.44 1.52
C SER A 220 12.63 -2.54 0.86
N GLY A 221 11.77 -1.55 1.06
CA GLY A 221 10.40 -1.54 0.54
C GLY A 221 9.47 -2.59 1.17
N ARG A 222 9.74 -3.03 2.41
CA ARG A 222 9.11 -4.19 3.05
C ARG A 222 8.73 -3.93 4.50
N TYR A 223 7.77 -4.71 4.98
CA TYR A 223 7.49 -4.83 6.41
C TYR A 223 8.52 -5.74 7.12
N LEU A 224 8.77 -5.48 8.41
CA LEU A 224 9.70 -6.26 9.23
C LEU A 224 9.10 -7.59 9.70
N THR A 225 7.77 -7.67 9.77
CA THR A 225 7.02 -8.81 10.28
C THR A 225 6.04 -9.32 9.25
N PRO A 226 5.66 -10.62 9.30
CA PRO A 226 4.61 -11.15 8.44
C PRO A 226 3.28 -10.44 8.69
N ASP A 227 2.44 -10.45 7.68
CA ASP A 227 1.10 -9.86 7.77
C ASP A 227 0.24 -10.55 8.83
N PRO A 228 -0.29 -9.82 9.85
CA PRO A 228 -1.17 -10.40 10.87
C PRO A 228 -2.45 -11.00 10.30
N VAL A 229 -2.96 -10.46 9.17
CA VAL A 229 -4.16 -11.00 8.50
C VAL A 229 -3.82 -12.12 7.51
N LYS A 230 -2.54 -12.53 7.47
CA LYS A 230 -2.06 -13.66 6.67
C LYS A 230 -2.41 -13.50 5.18
N LEU A 231 -2.98 -14.55 4.56
CA LEU A 231 -3.33 -14.53 3.12
C LEU A 231 -4.40 -13.49 2.75
N ALA A 232 -5.16 -12.96 3.71
CA ALA A 232 -6.10 -11.88 3.46
C ALA A 232 -5.39 -10.56 3.07
N GLY A 233 -4.15 -10.36 3.52
CA GLY A 233 -3.30 -9.23 3.13
C GLY A 233 -2.53 -9.43 1.82
N GLY A 234 -2.54 -10.65 1.26
CA GLY A 234 -1.83 -11.00 0.04
C GLY A 234 -0.98 -12.26 0.18
N ILE A 235 -0.42 -12.74 -0.93
CA ILE A 235 0.43 -13.95 -0.96
C ILE A 235 1.80 -13.68 -0.32
N ASN A 236 2.33 -12.46 -0.50
CA ASN A 236 3.61 -12.06 0.09
C ASN A 236 3.37 -11.32 1.41
N ALA A 237 3.59 -12.03 2.52
CA ALA A 237 3.33 -11.53 3.86
C ALA A 237 4.17 -10.30 4.27
N TYR A 238 5.22 -9.96 3.54
CA TYR A 238 6.10 -8.81 3.86
C TYR A 238 5.95 -7.64 2.89
N GLN A 239 5.14 -7.78 1.85
CA GLN A 239 4.96 -6.75 0.85
C GLN A 239 4.19 -5.55 1.44
N TYR A 240 4.64 -4.32 1.11
CA TYR A 240 3.90 -3.12 1.43
C TYR A 240 2.66 -3.00 0.53
N VAL A 241 2.90 -2.81 -0.76
CA VAL A 241 1.84 -2.69 -1.78
C VAL A 241 2.32 -3.28 -3.11
N PRO A 242 1.40 -3.72 -3.98
CA PRO A 242 1.75 -4.20 -5.32
C PRO A 242 2.36 -3.13 -6.23
N ASN A 243 1.96 -1.87 -6.07
CA ASN A 243 2.42 -0.73 -6.85
C ASN A 243 2.55 0.51 -5.94
N PRO A 244 3.77 0.91 -5.54
CA PRO A 244 3.99 2.02 -4.62
C PRO A 244 3.67 3.41 -5.21
N THR A 245 3.44 3.52 -6.52
CA THR A 245 3.07 4.77 -7.19
C THR A 245 1.55 4.97 -7.34
N GLY A 246 0.73 4.02 -6.89
CA GLY A 246 -0.71 4.13 -7.03
C GLY A 246 -1.51 3.53 -5.86
N TRP A 247 -0.82 2.86 -4.93
CA TRP A 247 -1.43 2.12 -3.83
C TRP A 247 -0.86 2.54 -2.49
N VAL A 248 -1.65 2.40 -1.43
CA VAL A 248 -1.28 2.68 -0.04
C VAL A 248 -1.79 1.58 0.88
N ASP A 249 -1.14 1.39 2.02
CA ASP A 249 -1.58 0.51 3.10
C ASP A 249 -1.58 1.30 4.42
N PRO A 250 -2.65 2.03 4.74
CA PRO A 250 -2.66 2.93 5.89
C PRO A 250 -2.59 2.26 7.26
N LEU A 251 -2.94 0.97 7.34
CA LEU A 251 -2.95 0.23 8.60
C LEU A 251 -1.84 -0.82 8.71
N GLY A 252 -1.08 -1.07 7.65
CA GLY A 252 -0.14 -2.17 7.64
C GLY A 252 -0.80 -3.55 7.63
N LEU A 253 -1.96 -3.70 6.98
CA LEU A 253 -2.74 -4.94 6.89
C LEU A 253 -3.12 -5.30 5.47
N SER A 254 -3.61 -4.32 4.71
CA SER A 254 -4.04 -4.54 3.35
C SER A 254 -3.93 -3.27 2.51
N SER A 255 -3.35 -3.42 1.34
CA SER A 255 -3.15 -2.32 0.41
C SER A 255 -4.44 -1.99 -0.37
N LYS A 256 -4.59 -0.70 -0.73
CA LYS A 256 -5.69 -0.20 -1.55
C LYS A 256 -5.19 0.88 -2.50
N PRO A 257 -5.87 1.15 -3.62
CA PRO A 257 -5.56 2.31 -4.44
C PRO A 257 -5.64 3.62 -3.64
N ALA A 258 -4.69 4.52 -3.86
CA ALA A 258 -4.58 5.76 -3.08
C ALA A 258 -5.83 6.67 -3.17
N ASN A 259 -6.49 6.65 -4.33
CA ASN A 259 -7.70 7.45 -4.60
C ASN A 259 -9.01 6.72 -4.27
N CYS A 260 -8.95 5.63 -3.50
CA CYS A 260 -10.13 4.89 -3.12
C CYS A 260 -10.82 5.51 -1.90
N PRO A 261 -12.14 5.81 -1.95
CA PRO A 261 -12.90 6.24 -0.78
C PRO A 261 -12.79 5.22 0.36
N SER A 262 -12.70 5.72 1.60
CA SER A 262 -12.56 4.86 2.78
C SER A 262 -13.69 3.83 2.85
N GLY A 263 -13.32 2.56 3.04
CA GLY A 263 -14.25 1.45 3.24
C GLY A 263 -14.85 0.81 1.98
N VAL A 264 -14.56 1.31 0.78
CA VAL A 264 -15.22 0.86 -0.47
C VAL A 264 -14.33 -0.05 -1.33
N CYS A 265 -13.00 -0.01 -1.19
CA CYS A 265 -12.10 -0.78 -2.04
C CYS A 265 -11.20 -1.71 -1.22
N SER A 266 -11.25 -2.98 -1.53
CA SER A 266 -10.23 -3.96 -1.13
C SER A 266 -9.10 -3.99 -2.18
N ALA A 267 -7.88 -4.31 -1.76
CA ALA A 267 -6.75 -4.56 -2.67
C ALA A 267 -6.99 -5.73 -3.59
N ILE A 268 -7.76 -6.69 -3.12
CA ILE A 268 -8.18 -7.87 -3.86
C ILE A 268 -9.70 -8.02 -3.77
N VAL A 269 -10.26 -8.64 -4.77
CA VAL A 269 -11.67 -9.00 -4.80
C VAL A 269 -12.03 -9.87 -3.59
N PRO A 270 -13.16 -9.62 -2.90
CA PRO A 270 -13.65 -10.47 -1.81
C PRO A 270 -13.65 -11.96 -2.19
N GLY A 271 -13.47 -12.85 -1.21
CA GLY A 271 -13.41 -14.29 -1.47
C GLY A 271 -12.00 -14.81 -1.83
N GLY A 272 -10.94 -14.00 -1.68
CA GLY A 272 -9.55 -14.39 -1.90
C GLY A 272 -8.96 -13.93 -3.23
N GLY A 273 -9.55 -12.90 -3.84
CA GLY A 273 -9.09 -12.29 -5.09
C GLY A 273 -9.57 -13.00 -6.35
N LEU A 274 -9.35 -12.39 -7.51
CA LEU A 274 -9.77 -12.93 -8.82
C LEU A 274 -9.18 -14.33 -9.10
N ARG A 275 -7.99 -14.63 -8.58
CA ARG A 275 -7.38 -15.96 -8.71
C ARG A 275 -8.19 -17.05 -8.00
N ALA A 276 -8.75 -16.77 -6.83
CA ALA A 276 -9.62 -17.71 -6.11
C ALA A 276 -10.92 -17.94 -6.87
N HIS A 277 -11.53 -16.88 -7.40
CA HIS A 277 -12.72 -16.98 -8.25
C HIS A 277 -12.46 -17.78 -9.53
N GLU A 278 -11.29 -17.60 -10.15
CA GLU A 278 -10.91 -18.36 -11.35
C GLU A 278 -10.69 -19.84 -11.04
N SER A 279 -10.01 -20.15 -9.93
CA SER A 279 -9.85 -21.53 -9.44
C SER A 279 -11.18 -22.20 -9.09
N ALA A 280 -12.19 -21.41 -8.74
CA ALA A 280 -13.56 -21.89 -8.45
C ALA A 280 -14.47 -22.00 -9.70
N GLY A 281 -13.94 -21.76 -10.90
CA GLY A 281 -14.66 -21.90 -12.18
C GLY A 281 -14.95 -20.59 -12.92
N GLY A 282 -14.36 -19.49 -12.51
CA GLY A 282 -14.29 -18.25 -13.29
C GLY A 282 -13.26 -18.33 -14.43
N HIS A 283 -13.21 -17.32 -15.29
CA HIS A 283 -12.23 -17.20 -16.38
C HIS A 283 -11.88 -15.73 -16.72
N LEU A 284 -11.99 -14.86 -15.73
CA LEU A 284 -11.74 -13.42 -15.94
C LEU A 284 -10.26 -13.16 -16.24
N ILE A 285 -9.35 -13.74 -15.45
CA ILE A 285 -7.90 -13.49 -15.61
C ILE A 285 -7.41 -14.11 -16.93
N GLU A 286 -7.74 -15.38 -17.15
CA GLU A 286 -7.32 -16.11 -18.36
C GLU A 286 -7.73 -15.37 -19.63
N ARG A 287 -8.92 -14.79 -19.68
CA ARG A 287 -9.49 -14.21 -20.91
C ARG A 287 -9.34 -12.71 -21.02
N HIS A 288 -9.25 -11.97 -19.89
CA HIS A 288 -9.47 -10.55 -19.87
C HIS A 288 -8.45 -9.75 -19.06
N VAL A 289 -7.26 -10.30 -18.76
CA VAL A 289 -6.21 -9.57 -18.03
C VAL A 289 -4.89 -9.63 -18.78
N GLY A 290 -4.28 -8.47 -19.03
CA GLY A 290 -2.92 -8.33 -19.58
C GLY A 290 -2.78 -8.88 -21.00
N ARG A 291 -3.86 -8.89 -21.81
CA ARG A 291 -3.82 -9.39 -23.19
C ARG A 291 -3.29 -8.32 -24.15
N THR A 292 -2.38 -8.73 -25.05
CA THR A 292 -1.91 -7.84 -26.10
C THR A 292 -2.97 -7.69 -27.21
N ARG A 293 -2.82 -6.66 -28.05
CA ARG A 293 -3.68 -6.46 -29.23
C ARG A 293 -3.72 -7.70 -30.13
N GLU A 294 -2.58 -8.34 -30.33
CA GLU A 294 -2.42 -9.54 -31.15
C GLU A 294 -3.20 -10.72 -30.57
N GLN A 295 -3.15 -10.88 -29.25
CA GLN A 295 -3.92 -11.92 -28.52
C GLN A 295 -5.44 -11.66 -28.60
N LEU A 296 -5.87 -10.40 -28.51
CA LEU A 296 -7.27 -10.03 -28.70
C LEU A 296 -7.73 -10.31 -30.14
N ALA A 297 -6.91 -10.00 -31.14
CA ALA A 297 -7.19 -10.28 -32.54
C ALA A 297 -7.26 -11.79 -32.82
N GLU A 298 -6.38 -12.59 -32.21
CA GLU A 298 -6.40 -14.05 -32.30
C GLU A 298 -7.68 -14.62 -31.70
N ARG A 299 -8.08 -14.16 -30.52
CA ARG A 299 -9.33 -14.55 -29.89
C ARG A 299 -10.54 -14.25 -30.76
N LEU A 300 -10.58 -13.08 -31.42
CA LEU A 300 -11.65 -12.74 -32.36
C LEU A 300 -11.68 -13.69 -33.56
N ARG A 301 -10.54 -14.24 -33.99
CA ARG A 301 -10.50 -15.27 -35.06
C ARG A 301 -11.05 -16.62 -34.58
N GLN A 302 -10.66 -17.02 -33.37
CA GLN A 302 -11.05 -18.31 -32.78
C GLN A 302 -12.50 -18.34 -32.30
N GLU A 303 -13.05 -17.21 -31.87
CA GLU A 303 -14.43 -17.08 -31.38
C GLU A 303 -15.28 -16.19 -32.31
N PRO A 304 -15.78 -16.72 -33.46
CA PRO A 304 -16.49 -15.91 -34.46
C PRO A 304 -17.78 -15.25 -33.98
N HIS A 305 -18.37 -15.77 -32.91
CA HIS A 305 -19.62 -15.27 -32.34
C HIS A 305 -19.45 -14.01 -31.48
N ILE A 306 -18.22 -13.65 -31.04
CA ILE A 306 -18.01 -12.43 -30.25
C ILE A 306 -17.71 -11.22 -31.16
N PRO A 307 -18.36 -10.06 -30.95
CA PRO A 307 -18.14 -8.88 -31.76
C PRO A 307 -16.90 -8.09 -31.29
N THR A 308 -16.49 -8.26 -30.03
CA THR A 308 -15.40 -7.50 -29.39
C THR A 308 -14.64 -8.40 -28.43
N ALA A 309 -13.31 -8.25 -28.38
CA ALA A 309 -12.46 -8.84 -27.37
C ALA A 309 -11.78 -7.70 -26.57
N SER A 310 -11.68 -7.84 -25.25
CA SER A 310 -11.21 -6.79 -24.37
C SER A 310 -10.38 -7.33 -23.22
N THR A 311 -9.57 -6.45 -22.65
CA THR A 311 -8.67 -6.77 -21.54
C THR A 311 -8.48 -5.60 -20.58
N PHE A 312 -8.38 -5.88 -19.28
CA PHE A 312 -7.76 -4.97 -18.31
C PHE A 312 -6.26 -4.85 -18.59
N SER A 313 -5.65 -3.75 -18.20
CA SER A 313 -4.20 -3.51 -18.40
C SER A 313 -3.36 -4.60 -17.71
N ASP A 314 -3.71 -4.93 -16.48
CA ASP A 314 -3.02 -5.88 -15.62
C ASP A 314 -3.96 -6.43 -14.52
N LEU A 315 -3.46 -7.41 -13.75
CA LEU A 315 -4.24 -8.06 -12.70
C LEU A 315 -4.56 -7.10 -11.53
N ALA A 316 -3.64 -6.22 -11.16
CA ALA A 316 -3.86 -5.29 -10.05
C ALA A 316 -4.98 -4.29 -10.38
N THR A 317 -4.99 -3.78 -11.62
CA THR A 317 -6.09 -2.94 -12.14
C THR A 317 -7.41 -3.70 -12.14
N ALA A 318 -7.44 -4.95 -12.61
CA ALA A 318 -8.64 -5.77 -12.61
C ALA A 318 -9.17 -6.01 -11.19
N GLU A 319 -8.31 -6.41 -10.25
CA GLU A 319 -8.66 -6.61 -8.83
C GLU A 319 -9.28 -5.35 -8.22
N SER A 320 -8.61 -4.21 -8.38
CA SER A 320 -9.06 -2.92 -7.84
C SER A 320 -10.42 -2.50 -8.39
N ILE A 321 -10.59 -2.55 -9.71
CA ILE A 321 -11.82 -2.10 -10.36
C ILE A 321 -12.99 -3.03 -10.03
N ILE A 322 -12.78 -4.35 -10.08
CA ILE A 322 -13.83 -5.32 -9.76
C ILE A 322 -14.22 -5.23 -8.29
N SER A 323 -13.25 -5.08 -7.37
CA SER A 323 -13.54 -4.88 -5.95
C SER A 323 -14.44 -3.65 -5.73
N LYS A 324 -14.12 -2.52 -6.40
CA LYS A 324 -14.95 -1.30 -6.36
C LYS A 324 -16.36 -1.54 -6.90
N VAL A 325 -16.48 -2.19 -8.07
CA VAL A 325 -17.78 -2.53 -8.68
C VAL A 325 -18.63 -3.37 -7.74
N LEU A 326 -18.04 -4.37 -7.08
CA LEU A 326 -18.73 -5.22 -6.12
C LEU A 326 -19.20 -4.42 -4.89
N ALA A 327 -18.34 -3.58 -4.33
CA ALA A 327 -18.67 -2.75 -3.16
C ALA A 327 -19.83 -1.78 -3.45
N GLU A 328 -19.80 -1.10 -4.60
CA GLU A 328 -20.86 -0.16 -5.02
C GLU A 328 -22.18 -0.85 -5.38
N ASN A 329 -22.16 -2.16 -5.67
CA ASN A 329 -23.34 -2.93 -6.05
C ASN A 329 -23.77 -3.99 -5.00
N GLN A 330 -23.33 -3.85 -3.74
CA GLN A 330 -23.57 -4.83 -2.68
C GLN A 330 -25.07 -5.14 -2.49
N THR A 331 -25.95 -4.15 -2.55
CA THR A 331 -27.41 -4.39 -2.45
C THR A 331 -27.93 -5.28 -3.57
N LYS A 332 -27.47 -5.07 -4.82
CA LYS A 332 -27.86 -5.89 -5.96
C LYS A 332 -27.35 -7.32 -5.84
N ILE A 333 -26.13 -7.49 -5.33
CA ILE A 333 -25.52 -8.81 -5.09
C ILE A 333 -26.29 -9.55 -3.99
N ASN A 334 -26.59 -8.89 -2.86
CA ASN A 334 -27.36 -9.50 -1.77
C ASN A 334 -28.77 -9.93 -2.23
N ASN A 335 -29.46 -9.10 -3.01
CA ASN A 335 -30.76 -9.46 -3.60
C ASN A 335 -30.63 -10.69 -4.53
N PHE A 336 -29.59 -10.73 -5.35
CA PHE A 336 -29.31 -11.89 -6.23
C PHE A 336 -29.03 -13.16 -5.42
N LEU A 337 -28.23 -13.11 -4.36
CA LEU A 337 -27.93 -14.27 -3.53
C LEU A 337 -29.19 -14.87 -2.90
N ASN A 338 -30.18 -14.03 -2.57
CA ASN A 338 -31.47 -14.43 -2.01
C ASN A 338 -32.55 -14.73 -3.08
N SER A 339 -32.27 -14.58 -4.37
CA SER A 339 -33.19 -14.88 -5.48
C SER A 339 -33.03 -16.33 -6.00
N ASN A 340 -33.86 -16.74 -6.94
CA ASN A 340 -33.72 -18.01 -7.65
C ASN A 340 -32.87 -17.90 -8.92
N ASP A 341 -32.32 -16.74 -9.22
CA ASP A 341 -31.51 -16.52 -10.41
C ASP A 341 -30.19 -17.29 -10.35
N SER A 342 -29.72 -17.80 -11.47
CA SER A 342 -28.44 -18.50 -11.56
C SER A 342 -27.22 -17.56 -11.70
N GLN A 343 -27.47 -16.34 -12.20
CA GLN A 343 -26.43 -15.33 -12.38
C GLN A 343 -27.01 -13.92 -12.30
N VAL A 344 -26.16 -12.95 -11.98
CA VAL A 344 -26.43 -11.53 -12.08
C VAL A 344 -25.37 -10.83 -12.92
N VAL A 345 -25.80 -9.85 -13.70
CA VAL A 345 -24.92 -8.99 -14.51
C VAL A 345 -24.90 -7.60 -13.90
N ILE A 346 -23.70 -7.09 -13.67
CA ILE A 346 -23.45 -5.73 -13.24
C ILE A 346 -22.75 -4.99 -14.38
N ILE A 347 -23.26 -3.83 -14.74
CA ILE A 347 -22.66 -2.93 -15.73
C ILE A 347 -22.39 -1.60 -15.03
N GLN A 348 -21.16 -1.12 -15.13
CA GLN A 348 -20.76 0.12 -14.48
C GLN A 348 -19.73 0.88 -15.31
N THR A 349 -19.96 2.19 -15.49
CA THR A 349 -19.05 3.08 -16.20
C THR A 349 -17.99 3.64 -15.24
N THR A 350 -16.73 3.69 -15.70
CA THR A 350 -15.59 4.30 -14.99
C THR A 350 -15.26 5.67 -15.58
N GLN A 351 -14.72 6.56 -14.76
CA GLN A 351 -14.30 7.88 -15.24
C GLN A 351 -13.11 7.79 -16.21
N GLU A 352 -12.13 6.96 -15.85
CA GLU A 352 -10.93 6.74 -16.63
C GLU A 352 -10.96 5.35 -17.31
N PRO A 353 -10.28 5.18 -18.45
CA PRO A 353 -10.13 3.88 -19.08
C PRO A 353 -9.36 2.90 -18.18
N VAL A 354 -9.87 1.68 -18.04
CA VAL A 354 -9.27 0.62 -17.19
C VAL A 354 -8.69 -0.52 -18.01
N GLY A 355 -8.70 -0.37 -19.32
CA GLY A 355 -8.20 -1.37 -20.26
C GLY A 355 -8.47 -0.97 -21.70
N MET A 356 -8.39 -1.94 -22.58
CA MET A 356 -8.64 -1.74 -24.00
C MET A 356 -9.56 -2.82 -24.58
N SER A 357 -10.21 -2.49 -25.68
CA SER A 357 -11.05 -3.40 -26.46
C SER A 357 -10.68 -3.33 -27.94
N LEU A 358 -10.82 -4.48 -28.61
CA LEU A 358 -10.64 -4.60 -30.07
C LEU A 358 -11.96 -5.10 -30.68
N LYS A 359 -12.56 -4.29 -31.54
CA LYS A 359 -13.77 -4.67 -32.27
C LYS A 359 -13.39 -5.49 -33.50
N ARG A 360 -14.21 -6.47 -33.85
CA ARG A 360 -14.04 -7.30 -35.07
C ARG A 360 -13.96 -6.43 -36.31
N GLY A 361 -12.93 -6.65 -37.12
CA GLY A 361 -12.65 -5.88 -38.32
C GLY A 361 -11.90 -4.55 -38.08
N SER A 362 -11.68 -4.15 -36.82
CA SER A 362 -10.88 -2.96 -36.50
C SER A 362 -9.40 -3.29 -36.47
N GLN A 363 -8.59 -2.34 -36.92
CA GLN A 363 -7.13 -2.40 -36.81
C GLN A 363 -6.59 -1.68 -35.55
N THR A 364 -7.42 -0.91 -34.86
CA THR A 364 -7.06 -0.14 -33.66
C THR A 364 -7.91 -0.56 -32.47
N THR A 365 -7.31 -0.52 -31.28
CA THR A 365 -8.01 -0.72 -30.02
C THR A 365 -8.72 0.56 -29.60
N ALA A 366 -9.81 0.43 -28.87
CA ALA A 366 -10.53 1.51 -28.19
C ALA A 366 -10.33 1.41 -26.66
N PRO A 367 -10.31 2.52 -25.93
CA PRO A 367 -10.29 2.51 -24.47
C PRO A 367 -11.58 1.89 -23.90
N GLY A 368 -11.46 1.00 -22.92
CA GLY A 368 -12.58 0.40 -22.21
C GLY A 368 -12.91 1.20 -20.94
N LYS A 369 -14.10 1.75 -20.87
CA LYS A 369 -14.61 2.54 -19.73
C LYS A 369 -15.85 1.93 -19.06
N GLU A 370 -16.53 1.02 -19.69
CA GLU A 370 -17.68 0.32 -19.14
C GLU A 370 -17.26 -1.07 -18.67
N ILE A 371 -17.53 -1.41 -17.42
CA ILE A 371 -17.23 -2.73 -16.86
C ILE A 371 -18.46 -3.60 -16.96
N TYR A 372 -18.30 -4.75 -17.59
CA TYR A 372 -19.29 -5.79 -17.65
C TYR A 372 -18.86 -6.95 -16.74
N LEU A 373 -19.63 -7.24 -15.69
CA LEU A 373 -19.30 -8.24 -14.67
C LEU A 373 -20.42 -9.26 -14.52
N VAL A 374 -20.11 -10.53 -14.63
CA VAL A 374 -21.04 -11.65 -14.43
C VAL A 374 -20.69 -12.40 -13.16
N ILE A 375 -21.63 -12.50 -12.24
CA ILE A 375 -21.52 -13.19 -10.96
C ILE A 375 -22.46 -14.38 -10.97
N ARG A 376 -22.00 -15.54 -10.47
CA ARG A 376 -22.78 -16.76 -10.29
C ARG A 376 -22.73 -17.27 -8.87
N LYS A 377 -23.81 -17.88 -8.37
CA LYS A 377 -23.83 -18.52 -7.05
C LYS A 377 -22.82 -19.65 -6.97
N ASN A 378 -22.11 -19.73 -5.84
CA ASN A 378 -21.19 -20.81 -5.54
C ASN A 378 -21.02 -20.96 -4.01
N GLU A 379 -21.63 -21.97 -3.44
CA GLU A 379 -21.62 -22.24 -2.00
C GLU A 379 -20.24 -22.58 -1.42
N ARG A 380 -19.27 -22.89 -2.27
CA ARG A 380 -17.88 -23.18 -1.85
C ARG A 380 -17.05 -21.92 -1.63
N MET A 381 -17.53 -20.78 -2.10
CA MET A 381 -16.88 -19.49 -1.89
C MET A 381 -17.37 -18.82 -0.60
N PRO A 382 -16.50 -18.15 0.17
CA PRO A 382 -16.86 -17.51 1.44
C PRO A 382 -18.05 -16.54 1.33
N ASP A 383 -18.16 -15.83 0.19
CA ASP A 383 -19.21 -14.84 -0.05
C ASP A 383 -20.43 -15.41 -0.79
N GLY A 384 -20.47 -16.74 -1.00
CA GLY A 384 -21.59 -17.44 -1.64
C GLY A 384 -21.66 -17.29 -3.18
N TYR A 385 -20.65 -16.70 -3.82
CA TYR A 385 -20.60 -16.50 -5.26
C TYR A 385 -19.20 -16.55 -5.86
N ILE A 386 -19.13 -16.76 -7.18
CA ILE A 386 -17.92 -16.52 -7.99
C ILE A 386 -18.13 -15.39 -8.97
N ILE A 387 -17.06 -14.69 -9.28
CA ILE A 387 -16.95 -13.88 -10.49
C ILE A 387 -16.67 -14.82 -11.63
N HIS A 388 -17.70 -15.04 -12.46
CA HIS A 388 -17.59 -15.96 -13.60
C HIS A 388 -16.76 -15.34 -14.72
N THR A 389 -17.02 -14.07 -15.05
CA THR A 389 -16.24 -13.29 -16.00
C THR A 389 -16.43 -11.80 -15.75
N GLY A 390 -15.49 -10.97 -16.23
CA GLY A 390 -15.61 -9.53 -16.23
C GLY A 390 -14.61 -8.91 -17.20
N TYR A 391 -14.99 -7.84 -17.88
CA TYR A 391 -14.18 -7.20 -18.90
C TYR A 391 -14.54 -5.73 -19.10
N PRO A 392 -13.57 -4.90 -19.50
CA PRO A 392 -13.83 -3.53 -19.93
C PRO A 392 -14.43 -3.53 -21.34
N ASN A 393 -15.46 -2.71 -21.53
CA ASN A 393 -16.14 -2.50 -22.80
C ASN A 393 -15.93 -1.04 -23.26
N PRO A 394 -15.99 -0.73 -24.57
CA PRO A 394 -15.82 0.63 -25.09
C PRO A 394 -16.82 1.63 -24.53
#